data_f72548bb36accf64cbdbfc0580ea69eb
#
_entry.id   f72548bb36accf64cbdbfc0580ea69eb
#
_cell.length_a   1.000
_cell.length_b   1.000
_cell.length_c   1.000
_cell.angle_alpha   90.00
_cell.angle_beta   90.00
_cell.angle_gamma   90.00
#
_symmetry.space_group_name_H-M   'P 1'
#
loop_
_entity.id
_entity.type
_entity.pdbx_description
1 polymer ?
#
loop_
_entity_poly.entity_id
_entity_poly.type
_entity_poly.pdbx_seq_one_letter_code
_entity_poly.pdbx_strand_id
1 'polypeptide(L)'
;MASFSPFRWPRFAVFSVLLVALLAGVDCIDIFHEWIVTADTSAIYPNMYNQPVIRINGMFPGPLINTTTNDVVHVNVFNNMDEPLLFTWNGIQQRLNSWQDGVSGTNCPIEPGKNWTYVFQTKDQIGSFTYFPSLNFHKAAGGVGPIRVNNRNVILVPFPKPEAEFDLLIGDWISDDYRHIRQVLQEEWISHVYPGVILMNGKGPYGSQYSTSYESFTVTKGKTYRFRISNVGTVFSFNFRIQKHQMVLVETEGSYTNQIVLDSLDVHVGQSYSVLVTANQDEADYYGGFVITMTPLWPKGYYATKIQFYLSRALSQMDLILST
;
A
#
# COMPACT_ATOMS: atom_id res chain seq x y z
N MET A 1 -3.13 -62.24 42.00
CA MET A 1 -3.93 -61.30 41.22
C MET A 1 -3.59 -59.89 41.71
N ALA A 2 -2.77 -59.17 40.99
CA ALA A 2 -2.38 -57.77 41.32
C ALA A 2 -3.36 -56.82 40.64
N SER A 3 -4.09 -56.04 41.45
CA SER A 3 -5.05 -55.04 40.95
C SER A 3 -4.29 -53.78 40.55
N PHE A 4 -4.30 -53.45 39.25
CA PHE A 4 -3.82 -52.17 38.75
C PHE A 4 -4.86 -51.07 39.08
N SER A 5 -4.45 -50.11 39.91
CA SER A 5 -5.20 -48.87 40.17
C SER A 5 -5.00 -47.90 39.00
N PRO A 6 -6.04 -47.32 38.38
CA PRO A 6 -5.89 -46.33 37.35
C PRO A 6 -5.34 -45.03 37.94
N PHE A 7 -4.21 -44.55 37.42
CA PHE A 7 -3.58 -43.28 37.78
C PHE A 7 -4.52 -42.12 37.42
N ARG A 8 -5.19 -41.53 38.40
CA ARG A 8 -6.02 -40.33 38.23
C ARG A 8 -5.14 -39.09 38.23
N TRP A 9 -4.91 -38.51 37.08
CA TRP A 9 -4.30 -37.18 36.97
C TRP A 9 -5.18 -36.15 37.70
N PRO A 10 -4.60 -35.36 38.62
CA PRO A 10 -5.38 -34.35 39.30
C PRO A 10 -5.95 -33.36 38.27
N ARG A 11 -7.23 -33.11 38.29
CA ARG A 11 -7.96 -32.20 37.39
C ARG A 11 -7.30 -30.82 37.26
N PHE A 12 -6.59 -30.39 38.30
CA PHE A 12 -5.78 -29.16 38.32
C PHE A 12 -4.59 -29.17 37.34
N ALA A 13 -3.89 -30.27 37.15
CA ALA A 13 -2.77 -30.36 36.21
C ALA A 13 -3.22 -30.23 34.74
N VAL A 14 -4.37 -30.83 34.40
CA VAL A 14 -4.95 -30.71 33.06
C VAL A 14 -5.41 -29.26 32.78
N PHE A 15 -6.03 -28.61 33.78
CA PHE A 15 -6.44 -27.22 33.68
C PHE A 15 -5.23 -26.26 33.53
N SER A 16 -4.15 -26.51 34.28
CA SER A 16 -2.92 -25.71 34.20
C SER A 16 -2.21 -25.87 32.84
N VAL A 17 -2.15 -27.08 32.28
CA VAL A 17 -1.57 -27.33 30.96
C VAL A 17 -2.43 -26.70 29.86
N LEU A 18 -3.77 -26.77 29.96
CA LEU A 18 -4.67 -26.09 29.02
C LEU A 18 -4.55 -24.56 29.12
N LEU A 19 -4.41 -24.02 30.30
CA LEU A 19 -4.23 -22.56 30.50
C LEU A 19 -2.89 -22.09 29.94
N VAL A 20 -1.81 -22.84 30.14
CA VAL A 20 -0.49 -22.53 29.57
C VAL A 20 -0.51 -22.67 28.03
N ALA A 21 -1.19 -23.68 27.49
CA ALA A 21 -1.37 -23.83 26.03
C ALA A 21 -2.21 -22.72 25.42
N LEU A 22 -3.21 -22.19 26.15
CA LEU A 22 -4.01 -21.03 25.72
C LEU A 22 -3.22 -19.70 25.77
N LEU A 23 -2.25 -19.59 26.67
CA LEU A 23 -1.38 -18.42 26.79
C LEU A 23 -0.19 -18.44 25.80
N ALA A 24 0.20 -19.61 25.29
CA ALA A 24 1.29 -19.77 24.34
C ALA A 24 0.93 -19.36 22.89
N GLY A 25 -0.30 -18.89 22.63
CA GLY A 25 -0.80 -18.58 21.29
C GLY A 25 -0.99 -17.09 20.98
N VAL A 26 -0.45 -16.18 21.77
CA VAL A 26 -0.57 -14.73 21.54
C VAL A 26 0.81 -14.14 21.29
N ASP A 27 1.39 -14.50 20.15
CA ASP A 27 2.58 -13.80 19.67
C ASP A 27 2.15 -12.44 19.14
N CYS A 28 2.23 -11.41 19.97
CA CYS A 28 2.26 -10.01 19.61
C CYS A 28 3.73 -9.63 19.55
N ILE A 29 4.21 -9.18 18.41
CA ILE A 29 5.59 -8.74 18.25
C ILE A 29 5.67 -7.23 18.11
N ASP A 30 6.78 -6.66 18.57
CA ASP A 30 7.14 -5.28 18.30
C ASP A 30 7.92 -5.20 16.99
N ILE A 31 7.47 -4.35 16.06
CA ILE A 31 8.10 -4.12 14.76
C ILE A 31 8.64 -2.70 14.75
N PHE A 32 9.93 -2.55 14.43
CA PHE A 32 10.61 -1.26 14.47
C PHE A 32 11.00 -0.81 13.07
N HIS A 33 10.69 0.46 12.76
CA HIS A 33 11.10 1.14 11.55
C HIS A 33 11.84 2.44 11.89
N GLU A 34 12.91 2.71 11.16
CA GLU A 34 13.60 3.99 11.19
C GLU A 34 13.47 4.65 9.82
N TRP A 35 12.89 5.83 9.80
CA TRP A 35 12.62 6.59 8.59
C TRP A 35 13.36 7.91 8.59
N ILE A 36 14.13 8.15 7.54
CA ILE A 36 14.71 9.45 7.24
C ILE A 36 13.89 10.04 6.09
N VAL A 37 13.19 11.13 6.35
CA VAL A 37 12.32 11.79 5.37
C VAL A 37 13.03 13.01 4.81
N THR A 38 13.15 13.04 3.48
CA THR A 38 13.81 14.13 2.74
C THR A 38 12.91 14.62 1.62
N ALA A 39 12.98 15.92 1.31
CA ALA A 39 12.42 16.49 0.08
C ALA A 39 13.55 16.63 -0.95
N ASP A 40 13.51 15.82 -2.00
CA ASP A 40 14.54 15.83 -3.04
C ASP A 40 14.09 16.73 -4.21
N THR A 41 14.79 17.84 -4.39
CA THR A 41 14.56 18.79 -5.47
C THR A 41 15.36 18.47 -6.73
N SER A 42 16.35 17.58 -6.66
CA SER A 42 17.18 17.15 -7.80
C SER A 42 16.45 16.20 -8.75
N ALA A 43 15.15 16.16 -8.65
CA ALA A 43 14.15 15.33 -9.27
C ALA A 43 14.65 14.45 -10.41
N ILE A 44 14.74 13.19 -10.12
CA ILE A 44 15.16 12.08 -10.99
C ILE A 44 14.19 11.87 -12.16
N TYR A 45 13.08 12.54 -12.16
CA TYR A 45 12.04 12.37 -13.16
C TYR A 45 12.05 13.57 -14.13
N PRO A 46 12.63 13.41 -15.33
CA PRO A 46 12.54 14.42 -16.37
C PRO A 46 11.05 14.70 -16.61
N ASN A 47 10.61 15.95 -16.44
CA ASN A 47 9.25 16.48 -16.56
C ASN A 47 8.29 16.35 -15.35
N MET A 48 8.73 15.95 -14.18
CA MET A 48 8.04 16.32 -12.95
C MET A 48 8.45 17.74 -12.56
N TYR A 49 8.08 18.69 -13.38
CA TYR A 49 8.42 20.11 -13.28
C TYR A 49 8.42 20.60 -11.83
N ASN A 50 9.60 20.97 -11.31
CA ASN A 50 9.79 21.67 -10.05
C ASN A 50 9.16 21.06 -8.76
N GLN A 51 8.43 19.95 -8.84
CA GLN A 51 7.86 19.30 -7.66
C GLN A 51 8.97 18.57 -6.90
N PRO A 52 9.30 18.98 -5.67
CA PRO A 52 10.19 18.19 -4.83
C PRO A 52 9.53 16.84 -4.53
N VAL A 53 10.31 15.76 -4.58
CA VAL A 53 9.81 14.43 -4.24
C VAL A 53 10.12 14.12 -2.78
N ILE A 54 9.09 13.93 -1.97
CA ILE A 54 9.25 13.49 -0.58
C ILE A 54 9.53 11.99 -0.58
N ARG A 55 10.72 11.64 -0.05
CA ARG A 55 11.23 10.27 0.03
C ARG A 55 11.40 9.83 1.46
N ILE A 56 11.19 8.54 1.68
CA ILE A 56 11.46 7.88 2.95
C ILE A 56 12.58 6.89 2.72
N ASN A 57 13.71 7.08 3.40
CA ASN A 57 14.94 6.30 3.21
C ASN A 57 15.41 6.28 1.74
N GLY A 58 15.26 7.41 1.04
CA GLY A 58 15.58 7.54 -0.38
C GLY A 58 14.59 6.86 -1.34
N MET A 59 13.52 6.24 -0.83
CA MET A 59 12.51 5.52 -1.62
C MET A 59 11.28 6.38 -1.93
N PHE A 60 10.72 6.18 -3.12
CA PHE A 60 9.40 6.63 -3.52
C PHE A 60 8.75 5.57 -4.44
N PRO A 61 7.59 5.00 -4.08
CA PRO A 61 6.92 5.09 -2.79
C PRO A 61 7.81 4.66 -1.63
N GLY A 62 7.44 5.05 -0.40
CA GLY A 62 8.17 4.70 0.81
C GLY A 62 8.05 3.21 1.16
N PRO A 63 8.79 2.75 2.18
CA PRO A 63 8.91 1.33 2.53
C PRO A 63 7.58 0.73 2.99
N LEU A 64 7.37 -0.56 2.68
CA LEU A 64 6.25 -1.33 3.18
C LEU A 64 6.35 -1.53 4.70
N ILE A 65 5.29 -1.20 5.42
CA ILE A 65 5.06 -1.70 6.77
C ILE A 65 4.32 -3.04 6.66
N ASN A 66 5.01 -4.14 6.96
CA ASN A 66 4.46 -5.48 6.93
C ASN A 66 4.29 -6.01 8.36
N THR A 67 3.06 -6.19 8.78
CA THR A 67 2.68 -6.52 10.15
C THR A 67 1.58 -7.57 10.17
N THR A 68 1.29 -8.15 11.32
CA THR A 68 0.20 -9.09 11.56
C THR A 68 -0.80 -8.51 12.55
N THR A 69 -2.01 -8.97 12.51
CA THR A 69 -3.04 -8.63 13.50
C THR A 69 -2.47 -8.70 14.92
N ASN A 70 -2.64 -7.62 15.68
CA ASN A 70 -2.23 -7.44 17.06
C ASN A 70 -0.74 -7.09 17.29
N ASP A 71 0.09 -7.01 16.26
CA ASP A 71 1.47 -6.50 16.40
C ASP A 71 1.49 -5.02 16.80
N VAL A 72 2.56 -4.62 17.46
CA VAL A 72 2.83 -3.22 17.79
C VAL A 72 3.91 -2.69 16.84
N VAL A 73 3.58 -1.62 16.15
CA VAL A 73 4.46 -0.99 15.17
C VAL A 73 5.03 0.29 15.75
N HIS A 74 6.36 0.41 15.72
CA HIS A 74 7.11 1.59 16.13
C HIS A 74 7.77 2.19 14.90
N VAL A 75 7.45 3.43 14.57
CA VAL A 75 8.05 4.13 13.43
C VAL A 75 8.72 5.40 13.93
N ASN A 76 10.04 5.37 14.01
CA ASN A 76 10.84 6.55 14.35
C ASN A 76 11.12 7.35 13.08
N VAL A 77 10.54 8.54 12.99
CA VAL A 77 10.60 9.42 11.83
C VAL A 77 11.55 10.58 12.11
N PHE A 78 12.65 10.65 11.36
CA PHE A 78 13.57 11.79 11.33
C PHE A 78 13.17 12.74 10.21
N ASN A 79 12.83 13.97 10.58
CA ASN A 79 12.47 15.00 9.61
C ASN A 79 13.73 15.75 9.11
N ASN A 80 14.22 15.35 7.94
CA ASN A 80 15.32 16.04 7.25
C ASN A 80 14.81 16.99 6.15
N MET A 81 13.52 17.39 6.22
CA MET A 81 12.95 18.44 5.39
C MET A 81 13.19 19.82 6.03
N ASP A 82 12.91 20.87 5.29
CA ASP A 82 12.95 22.27 5.74
C ASP A 82 11.62 22.78 6.34
N GLU A 83 10.58 21.94 6.33
CA GLU A 83 9.25 22.23 6.88
C GLU A 83 8.85 21.20 7.96
N PRO A 84 7.94 21.57 8.88
CA PRO A 84 7.36 20.64 9.84
C PRO A 84 6.63 19.48 9.13
N LEU A 85 6.76 18.26 9.66
CA LEU A 85 6.26 17.03 9.07
C LEU A 85 5.32 16.30 10.02
N LEU A 86 4.27 15.71 9.49
CA LEU A 86 3.32 14.90 10.26
C LEU A 86 2.83 13.74 9.39
N PHE A 87 2.80 12.51 9.93
CA PHE A 87 2.29 11.33 9.22
C PHE A 87 0.97 10.85 9.75
N THR A 88 0.08 10.42 8.85
CA THR A 88 -1.14 9.68 9.20
C THR A 88 -1.06 8.23 8.69
N TRP A 89 -1.72 7.35 9.44
CA TRP A 89 -1.79 5.90 9.22
C TRP A 89 -3.19 5.56 8.72
N ASN A 90 -3.46 5.86 7.46
CA ASN A 90 -4.78 5.83 6.87
C ASN A 90 -5.45 4.45 6.97
N GLY A 91 -6.57 4.39 7.68
CA GLY A 91 -7.35 3.19 7.95
C GLY A 91 -6.94 2.41 9.20
N ILE A 92 -5.79 2.71 9.83
CA ILE A 92 -5.40 2.13 11.11
C ILE A 92 -6.22 2.79 12.23
N GLN A 93 -6.87 1.99 13.06
CA GLN A 93 -7.84 2.48 14.07
C GLN A 93 -7.20 3.18 15.27
N GLN A 94 -5.89 3.16 15.44
CA GLN A 94 -5.13 3.84 16.49
C GLN A 94 -5.69 3.59 17.90
N ARG A 95 -6.13 2.37 18.16
CA ARG A 95 -6.67 1.99 19.47
C ARG A 95 -5.63 2.20 20.56
N LEU A 96 -6.02 2.82 21.67
CA LEU A 96 -5.20 3.24 22.81
C LEU A 96 -4.26 4.42 22.54
N ASN A 97 -3.89 4.70 21.29
CA ASN A 97 -2.94 5.74 20.89
C ASN A 97 -3.52 6.69 19.84
N SER A 98 -4.81 7.03 19.91
CA SER A 98 -5.52 7.87 18.92
C SER A 98 -4.86 9.23 18.67
N TRP A 99 -4.15 9.75 19.65
CA TRP A 99 -3.38 10.98 19.55
C TRP A 99 -2.11 10.86 18.66
N GLN A 100 -1.76 9.67 18.22
CA GLN A 100 -0.62 9.42 17.32
C GLN A 100 -1.02 9.23 15.83
N ASP A 101 -2.26 9.53 15.49
CA ASP A 101 -2.74 9.38 14.10
C ASP A 101 -2.24 10.46 13.14
N GLY A 102 -1.44 11.40 13.60
CA GLY A 102 -0.90 12.44 12.74
C GLY A 102 -1.94 13.45 12.27
N VAL A 103 -2.98 13.68 13.06
CA VAL A 103 -3.97 14.73 12.84
C VAL A 103 -3.47 16.01 13.49
N SER A 104 -3.36 17.08 12.68
CA SER A 104 -2.96 18.39 13.19
C SER A 104 -3.88 18.87 14.30
N GLY A 105 -3.29 19.31 15.41
CA GLY A 105 -4.01 19.72 16.62
C GLY A 105 -4.11 18.63 17.69
N THR A 106 -4.12 17.34 17.32
CA THR A 106 -4.00 16.23 18.28
C THR A 106 -2.59 15.69 18.36
N ASN A 107 -1.83 15.78 17.28
CA ASN A 107 -0.44 15.40 17.19
C ASN A 107 0.40 16.62 16.78
N CYS A 108 1.49 16.88 17.49
CA CYS A 108 2.41 17.94 17.13
C CYS A 108 3.24 17.53 15.90
N PRO A 109 3.46 18.44 14.95
CA PRO A 109 4.38 18.19 13.85
C PRO A 109 5.83 17.96 14.33
N ILE A 110 6.56 17.18 13.57
CA ILE A 110 8.00 16.95 13.77
C ILE A 110 8.73 18.10 13.09
N GLU A 111 9.38 18.95 13.89
CA GLU A 111 10.14 20.10 13.39
C GLU A 111 11.35 19.66 12.56
N PRO A 112 11.86 20.51 11.64
CA PRO A 112 13.08 20.25 10.89
C PRO A 112 14.25 19.84 11.78
N GLY A 113 14.96 18.76 11.39
CA GLY A 113 16.09 18.21 12.15
C GLY A 113 15.71 17.49 13.45
N LYS A 114 14.41 17.27 13.70
CA LYS A 114 13.91 16.52 14.86
C LYS A 114 13.36 15.16 14.42
N ASN A 115 13.07 14.32 15.42
CA ASN A 115 12.43 13.03 15.22
C ASN A 115 11.29 12.81 16.20
N TRP A 116 10.41 11.90 15.83
CA TRP A 116 9.32 11.41 16.67
C TRP A 116 9.08 9.93 16.40
N THR A 117 8.80 9.16 17.44
CA THR A 117 8.42 7.75 17.30
C THR A 117 6.91 7.59 17.42
N TYR A 118 6.26 7.25 16.31
CA TYR A 118 4.87 6.80 16.32
C TYR A 118 4.79 5.37 16.82
N VAL A 119 3.80 5.09 17.68
CA VAL A 119 3.54 3.74 18.18
C VAL A 119 2.07 3.42 18.02
N PHE A 120 1.74 2.38 17.30
CA PHE A 120 0.37 1.90 17.14
C PHE A 120 0.29 0.39 17.09
N GLN A 121 -0.86 -0.14 17.53
CA GLN A 121 -1.14 -1.56 17.50
C GLN A 121 -2.18 -1.87 16.44
N THR A 122 -1.92 -2.88 15.59
CA THR A 122 -2.82 -3.31 14.52
C THR A 122 -4.05 -4.07 15.03
N LYS A 123 -4.05 -4.41 16.31
CA LYS A 123 -5.18 -5.00 17.05
C LYS A 123 -5.86 -6.14 16.28
N ASP A 124 -7.16 -6.00 16.02
CA ASP A 124 -8.01 -6.97 15.30
C ASP A 124 -8.19 -6.62 13.81
N GLN A 125 -7.40 -5.68 13.28
CA GLN A 125 -7.44 -5.34 11.87
C GLN A 125 -6.67 -6.35 11.01
N ILE A 126 -7.10 -6.46 9.77
CA ILE A 126 -6.44 -7.16 8.67
C ILE A 126 -6.52 -6.27 7.43
N GLY A 127 -5.72 -6.52 6.43
CA GLY A 127 -5.93 -5.93 5.11
C GLY A 127 -4.83 -5.01 4.63
N SER A 128 -5.20 -4.16 3.69
CA SER A 128 -4.30 -3.23 3.00
C SER A 128 -4.65 -1.80 3.37
N PHE A 129 -3.67 -1.08 3.88
CA PHE A 129 -3.79 0.31 4.31
C PHE A 129 -2.62 1.11 3.75
N THR A 130 -2.61 2.41 3.98
CA THR A 130 -1.55 3.28 3.49
C THR A 130 -1.16 4.30 4.56
N TYR A 131 0.05 4.82 4.45
CA TYR A 131 0.47 5.99 5.21
C TYR A 131 0.86 7.12 4.26
N PHE A 132 0.73 8.35 4.74
CA PHE A 132 1.15 9.53 3.99
C PHE A 132 1.36 10.74 4.90
N PRO A 133 2.14 11.75 4.48
CA PRO A 133 2.27 12.98 5.23
C PRO A 133 0.98 13.78 5.16
N SER A 134 0.47 14.20 6.32
CA SER A 134 -0.86 14.82 6.48
C SER A 134 -0.83 16.34 6.57
N LEU A 135 0.36 16.95 6.56
CA LEU A 135 0.52 18.40 6.75
C LEU A 135 0.89 19.07 5.43
N ASN A 136 0.58 20.34 5.28
CA ASN A 136 1.08 21.25 4.24
C ASN A 136 0.93 20.78 2.78
N PHE A 137 0.00 19.89 2.50
CA PHE A 137 -0.18 19.28 1.19
C PHE A 137 1.00 18.39 0.73
N HIS A 138 1.85 17.98 1.65
CA HIS A 138 3.03 17.14 1.38
C HIS A 138 2.68 15.84 0.65
N LYS A 139 1.48 15.28 0.86
CA LYS A 139 1.01 14.07 0.17
C LYS A 139 1.09 14.18 -1.34
N ALA A 140 0.85 15.37 -1.91
CA ALA A 140 0.95 15.59 -3.36
C ALA A 140 2.39 15.45 -3.88
N ALA A 141 3.37 15.65 -2.99
CA ALA A 141 4.79 15.51 -3.30
C ALA A 141 5.37 14.13 -2.96
N GLY A 142 4.56 13.20 -2.44
CA GLY A 142 5.02 11.85 -2.11
C GLY A 142 5.00 11.54 -0.62
N GLY A 143 6.01 10.83 -0.11
CA GLY A 143 6.05 10.35 1.28
C GLY A 143 5.00 9.27 1.57
N VAL A 144 4.37 8.71 0.55
CA VAL A 144 3.30 7.71 0.65
C VAL A 144 3.87 6.29 0.60
N GLY A 145 3.22 5.35 1.28
CA GLY A 145 3.58 3.94 1.17
C GLY A 145 2.53 2.99 1.72
N PRO A 146 2.70 1.69 1.51
CA PRO A 146 1.73 0.68 1.89
C PRO A 146 1.92 0.21 3.34
N ILE A 147 0.79 -0.14 3.96
CA ILE A 147 0.73 -0.91 5.21
C ILE A 147 -0.02 -2.20 4.92
N ARG A 148 0.59 -3.32 5.23
CA ARG A 148 0.00 -4.64 5.10
C ARG A 148 -0.20 -5.24 6.49
N VAL A 149 -1.44 -5.50 6.87
CA VAL A 149 -1.79 -6.20 8.11
C VAL A 149 -2.25 -7.60 7.74
N ASN A 150 -1.40 -8.59 8.02
CA ASN A 150 -1.68 -9.98 7.72
C ASN A 150 -2.62 -10.60 8.76
N ASN A 151 -3.40 -11.57 8.34
CA ASN A 151 -4.19 -12.36 9.26
C ASN A 151 -3.29 -13.32 10.07
N ARG A 152 -3.71 -13.67 11.26
CA ARG A 152 -3.05 -14.70 12.07
C ARG A 152 -3.24 -16.08 11.43
N ASN A 153 -2.23 -16.93 11.53
CA ASN A 153 -2.27 -18.30 11.00
C ASN A 153 -3.38 -19.17 11.57
N VAL A 154 -3.94 -18.80 12.73
CA VAL A 154 -5.03 -19.53 13.40
C VAL A 154 -6.43 -19.16 12.88
N ILE A 155 -6.54 -18.07 12.10
CA ILE A 155 -7.79 -17.59 11.52
C ILE A 155 -7.88 -18.01 10.07
N LEU A 156 -8.99 -18.66 9.70
CA LEU A 156 -9.21 -19.12 8.33
C LEU A 156 -9.39 -17.93 7.39
N VAL A 157 -8.55 -17.88 6.36
CA VAL A 157 -8.71 -16.95 5.24
C VAL A 157 -9.71 -17.53 4.25
N PRO A 158 -10.75 -16.79 3.82
CA PRO A 158 -11.84 -17.33 3.02
C PRO A 158 -11.51 -17.53 1.53
N PHE A 159 -10.24 -17.51 1.15
CA PHE A 159 -9.79 -17.76 -0.22
C PHE A 159 -8.46 -18.54 -0.23
N PRO A 160 -8.14 -19.24 -1.34
CA PRO A 160 -6.91 -20.00 -1.46
C PRO A 160 -5.66 -19.13 -1.29
N LYS A 161 -4.62 -19.69 -0.65
CA LYS A 161 -3.34 -18.99 -0.51
C LYS A 161 -2.75 -18.68 -1.89
N PRO A 162 -2.46 -17.41 -2.19
CA PRO A 162 -1.83 -17.01 -3.44
C PRO A 162 -0.36 -17.46 -3.49
N GLU A 163 0.20 -17.59 -4.70
CA GLU A 163 1.61 -17.87 -4.92
C GLU A 163 2.50 -16.74 -4.39
N ALA A 164 2.10 -15.50 -4.66
CA ALA A 164 2.71 -14.29 -4.12
C ALA A 164 1.70 -13.15 -4.03
N GLU A 165 2.09 -12.09 -3.31
CA GLU A 165 1.29 -10.88 -3.15
C GLU A 165 2.08 -9.66 -3.60
N PHE A 166 1.41 -8.75 -4.31
CA PHE A 166 1.97 -7.50 -4.83
C PHE A 166 1.21 -6.31 -4.30
N ASP A 167 1.94 -5.30 -3.79
CA ASP A 167 1.35 -4.01 -3.46
C ASP A 167 1.38 -3.12 -4.69
N LEU A 168 0.24 -2.51 -4.98
CA LEU A 168 0.02 -1.68 -6.15
C LEU A 168 -0.54 -0.33 -5.71
N LEU A 169 0.35 0.64 -5.57
CA LEU A 169 0.00 2.01 -5.23
C LEU A 169 -0.22 2.80 -6.52
N ILE A 170 -1.42 3.31 -6.67
CA ILE A 170 -1.80 4.14 -7.80
C ILE A 170 -2.02 5.55 -7.30
N GLY A 171 -1.52 6.54 -8.02
CA GLY A 171 -1.74 7.93 -7.66
C GLY A 171 -1.60 8.86 -8.84
N ASP A 172 -2.37 9.92 -8.80
CA ASP A 172 -2.16 11.08 -9.63
C ASP A 172 -0.96 11.88 -9.12
N TRP A 173 -0.20 12.47 -10.02
CA TRP A 173 0.94 13.31 -9.72
C TRP A 173 0.74 14.71 -10.28
N ILE A 174 0.82 15.69 -9.39
CA ILE A 174 0.72 17.10 -9.74
C ILE A 174 2.14 17.61 -9.98
N SER A 175 2.42 18.14 -11.18
CA SER A 175 3.77 18.50 -11.60
C SER A 175 4.25 19.87 -11.09
N ASP A 176 3.50 20.52 -10.22
CA ASP A 176 3.83 21.82 -9.65
C ASP A 176 4.28 21.68 -8.19
N ASP A 177 5.07 22.61 -7.67
CA ASP A 177 5.52 22.61 -6.27
C ASP A 177 4.32 22.60 -5.33
N TYR A 178 4.27 21.64 -4.39
CA TYR A 178 3.17 21.52 -3.42
C TYR A 178 2.98 22.78 -2.56
N ARG A 179 4.03 23.59 -2.37
CA ARG A 179 3.96 24.88 -1.66
C ARG A 179 3.17 25.88 -2.47
N HIS A 180 3.41 25.95 -3.77
CA HIS A 180 2.66 26.78 -4.70
C HIS A 180 1.20 26.29 -4.81
N ILE A 181 0.99 24.97 -4.96
CA ILE A 181 -0.36 24.38 -4.98
C ILE A 181 -1.12 24.75 -3.71
N ARG A 182 -0.49 24.65 -2.54
CA ARG A 182 -1.11 25.03 -1.25
C ARG A 182 -1.52 26.48 -1.26
N GLN A 183 -0.68 27.41 -1.75
CA GLN A 183 -1.00 28.82 -1.85
C GLN A 183 -2.19 29.07 -2.78
N VAL A 184 -2.19 28.49 -3.97
CA VAL A 184 -3.30 28.62 -4.94
C VAL A 184 -4.62 28.09 -4.35
N LEU A 185 -4.59 26.95 -3.64
CA LEU A 185 -5.79 26.40 -3.00
C LEU A 185 -6.31 27.26 -1.84
N GLN A 186 -5.47 28.09 -1.23
CA GLN A 186 -5.88 29.02 -0.17
C GLN A 186 -6.43 30.34 -0.71
N GLU A 187 -5.92 30.82 -1.83
CA GLU A 187 -6.22 32.12 -2.43
C GLU A 187 -7.35 32.04 -3.47
N GLU A 188 -7.43 30.94 -4.22
CA GLU A 188 -8.38 30.77 -5.31
C GLU A 188 -9.24 29.50 -5.10
N TRP A 189 -10.54 29.60 -5.36
CA TRP A 189 -11.44 28.45 -5.35
C TRP A 189 -11.09 27.50 -6.51
N ILE A 190 -10.30 26.49 -6.19
CA ILE A 190 -10.04 25.17 -6.85
C ILE A 190 -10.51 25.05 -8.32
N SER A 191 -10.03 25.82 -9.24
CA SER A 191 -10.36 25.52 -10.64
C SER A 191 -9.18 25.05 -11.50
N HIS A 192 -7.94 25.07 -10.99
CA HIS A 192 -6.77 24.98 -11.87
C HIS A 192 -5.65 24.02 -11.45
N VAL A 193 -5.82 23.22 -10.40
CA VAL A 193 -4.79 22.22 -10.02
C VAL A 193 -5.12 20.88 -10.67
N TYR A 194 -4.45 20.59 -11.77
CA TYR A 194 -4.66 19.34 -12.51
C TYR A 194 -3.43 18.44 -12.41
N PRO A 195 -3.62 17.15 -12.08
CA PRO A 195 -2.56 16.16 -12.20
C PRO A 195 -2.09 16.02 -13.65
N GLY A 196 -0.77 16.03 -13.86
CA GLY A 196 -0.15 15.90 -15.18
C GLY A 196 0.16 14.45 -15.55
N VAL A 197 0.33 13.58 -14.56
CA VAL A 197 0.79 12.19 -14.74
C VAL A 197 0.09 11.28 -13.73
N ILE A 198 -0.07 10.00 -14.10
CA ILE A 198 -0.52 8.94 -13.19
C ILE A 198 0.65 7.98 -12.96
N LEU A 199 0.92 7.68 -11.71
CA LEU A 199 1.99 6.80 -11.29
C LEU A 199 1.47 5.48 -10.73
N MET A 200 2.19 4.42 -11.00
CA MET A 200 2.02 3.10 -10.42
C MET A 200 3.31 2.72 -9.71
N ASN A 201 3.27 2.54 -8.39
CA ASN A 201 4.46 2.34 -7.56
C ASN A 201 5.57 3.37 -7.86
N GLY A 202 5.19 4.63 -8.03
CA GLY A 202 6.11 5.72 -8.37
C GLY A 202 6.64 5.73 -9.80
N LYS A 203 6.20 4.81 -10.66
CA LYS A 203 6.59 4.72 -12.06
C LYS A 203 5.45 5.12 -12.99
N GLY A 204 5.77 5.72 -14.13
CA GLY A 204 4.77 6.18 -15.10
C GLY A 204 5.40 6.77 -16.35
N PRO A 205 4.60 7.25 -17.29
CA PRO A 205 5.10 7.92 -18.49
C PRO A 205 5.62 9.31 -18.13
N TYR A 206 6.95 9.44 -18.05
CA TYR A 206 7.60 10.71 -17.82
C TYR A 206 8.02 11.36 -19.14
N GLY A 207 7.45 12.51 -19.47
CA GLY A 207 7.95 13.42 -20.47
C GLY A 207 8.04 12.94 -21.89
N SER A 208 9.13 13.26 -22.56
CA SER A 208 9.30 13.00 -23.99
C SER A 208 9.25 11.49 -24.30
N GLN A 209 8.82 11.15 -25.50
CA GLN A 209 8.51 9.83 -26.06
C GLN A 209 9.49 8.67 -25.80
N TYR A 210 10.57 8.87 -25.05
CA TYR A 210 11.70 7.94 -24.98
C TYR A 210 12.08 7.43 -23.59
N SER A 211 11.45 7.89 -22.51
CA SER A 211 11.76 7.43 -21.16
C SER A 211 10.48 7.08 -20.40
N THR A 212 10.00 5.89 -20.63
CA THR A 212 8.86 5.34 -19.89
C THR A 212 9.37 4.25 -18.95
N SER A 213 9.29 4.50 -17.65
CA SER A 213 9.53 3.46 -16.64
C SER A 213 8.17 2.98 -16.14
N TYR A 214 7.83 1.74 -16.47
CA TYR A 214 6.60 1.11 -16.01
C TYR A 214 6.87 0.12 -14.89
N GLU A 215 5.90 -0.06 -14.01
CA GLU A 215 5.93 -1.16 -13.06
C GLU A 215 5.65 -2.48 -13.77
N SER A 216 6.35 -3.54 -13.38
CA SER A 216 6.17 -4.87 -13.95
C SER A 216 6.16 -5.94 -12.88
N PHE A 217 5.29 -6.93 -13.05
CA PHE A 217 5.20 -8.09 -12.19
C PHE A 217 5.38 -9.36 -13.02
N THR A 218 6.29 -10.22 -12.57
CA THR A 218 6.53 -11.51 -13.20
C THR A 218 5.67 -12.56 -12.53
N VAL A 219 4.87 -13.27 -13.31
CA VAL A 219 3.96 -14.31 -12.84
C VAL A 219 4.15 -15.61 -13.62
N THR A 220 3.85 -16.75 -13.00
CA THR A 220 3.94 -18.07 -13.59
C THR A 220 2.56 -18.53 -14.07
N LYS A 221 2.46 -19.05 -15.29
CA LYS A 221 1.24 -19.59 -15.88
C LYS A 221 0.58 -20.63 -14.95
N GLY A 222 -0.72 -20.52 -14.76
CA GLY A 222 -1.52 -21.41 -13.91
C GLY A 222 -1.50 -21.07 -12.42
N LYS A 223 -0.69 -20.11 -12.00
CA LYS A 223 -0.64 -19.66 -10.59
C LYS A 223 -1.56 -18.48 -10.34
N THR A 224 -2.02 -18.34 -9.08
CA THR A 224 -2.88 -17.24 -8.63
C THR A 224 -2.09 -16.30 -7.75
N TYR A 225 -2.20 -15.01 -8.01
CA TYR A 225 -1.51 -13.94 -7.32
C TYR A 225 -2.51 -12.99 -6.69
N ARG A 226 -2.14 -12.40 -5.56
CA ARG A 226 -2.93 -11.36 -4.90
C ARG A 226 -2.34 -9.99 -5.19
N PHE A 227 -3.16 -9.11 -5.77
CA PHE A 227 -2.82 -7.70 -5.93
C PHE A 227 -3.57 -6.90 -4.86
N ARG A 228 -2.81 -6.14 -4.08
CA ARG A 228 -3.29 -5.18 -3.09
C ARG A 228 -3.22 -3.81 -3.71
N ILE A 229 -4.37 -3.29 -4.12
CA ILE A 229 -4.49 -2.07 -4.93
C ILE A 229 -4.96 -0.95 -4.03
N SER A 230 -4.17 0.13 -3.93
CA SER A 230 -4.49 1.30 -3.12
C SER A 230 -4.37 2.57 -3.95
N ASN A 231 -5.39 3.42 -3.91
CA ASN A 231 -5.32 4.74 -4.52
C ASN A 231 -4.74 5.73 -3.52
N VAL A 232 -3.49 6.10 -3.71
CA VAL A 232 -2.74 7.07 -2.88
C VAL A 232 -2.72 8.47 -3.48
N GLY A 233 -3.45 8.69 -4.56
CA GLY A 233 -3.58 9.99 -5.23
C GLY A 233 -4.29 11.05 -4.39
N THR A 234 -4.49 12.20 -5.01
CA THR A 234 -5.10 13.38 -4.38
C THR A 234 -6.43 13.77 -5.04
N VAL A 235 -6.62 13.51 -6.33
CA VAL A 235 -7.73 14.04 -7.12
C VAL A 235 -8.54 12.94 -7.82
N PHE A 236 -7.88 11.98 -8.49
CA PHE A 236 -8.55 11.08 -9.41
C PHE A 236 -8.96 9.73 -8.83
N SER A 237 -10.13 9.28 -9.23
CA SER A 237 -10.54 7.88 -9.11
C SER A 237 -10.14 7.12 -10.36
N PHE A 238 -9.74 5.86 -10.20
CA PHE A 238 -9.21 5.02 -11.27
C PHE A 238 -10.05 3.77 -11.45
N ASN A 239 -10.36 3.42 -12.70
CA ASN A 239 -10.90 2.11 -13.06
C ASN A 239 -9.73 1.20 -13.47
N PHE A 240 -9.40 0.24 -12.63
CA PHE A 240 -8.31 -0.72 -12.85
C PHE A 240 -8.78 -1.97 -13.59
N ARG A 241 -7.97 -2.46 -14.52
CA ARG A 241 -8.17 -3.72 -15.24
C ARG A 241 -6.85 -4.34 -15.68
N ILE A 242 -6.84 -5.65 -15.88
CA ILE A 242 -5.72 -6.39 -16.46
C ILE A 242 -6.20 -7.02 -17.77
N GLN A 243 -5.46 -6.78 -18.86
CA GLN A 243 -5.80 -7.27 -20.18
C GLN A 243 -6.00 -8.79 -20.18
N LYS A 244 -7.14 -9.26 -20.71
CA LYS A 244 -7.52 -10.69 -20.83
C LYS A 244 -7.62 -11.45 -19.50
N HIS A 245 -7.51 -10.80 -18.35
CA HIS A 245 -7.65 -11.45 -17.05
C HIS A 245 -8.84 -10.89 -16.29
N GLN A 246 -9.54 -11.78 -15.60
CA GLN A 246 -10.55 -11.42 -14.61
C GLN A 246 -9.90 -11.35 -13.22
N MET A 247 -10.51 -10.58 -12.36
CA MET A 247 -10.08 -10.39 -10.99
C MET A 247 -11.17 -10.91 -10.05
N VAL A 248 -10.78 -11.61 -9.00
CA VAL A 248 -11.71 -12.01 -7.93
C VAL A 248 -11.50 -11.09 -6.75
N LEU A 249 -12.48 -10.26 -6.44
CA LEU A 249 -12.43 -9.39 -5.26
C LEU A 249 -12.52 -10.25 -3.99
N VAL A 250 -11.57 -10.09 -3.07
CA VAL A 250 -11.50 -10.88 -1.84
C VAL A 250 -11.45 -10.03 -0.57
N GLU A 251 -11.08 -8.75 -0.68
CA GLU A 251 -10.94 -7.86 0.48
C GLU A 251 -11.14 -6.40 0.07
N THR A 252 -11.74 -5.63 0.94
CA THR A 252 -11.81 -4.18 0.89
C THR A 252 -11.48 -3.61 2.27
N GLU A 253 -10.53 -2.70 2.35
CA GLU A 253 -10.20 -1.89 3.54
C GLU A 253 -10.25 -2.65 4.89
N GLY A 254 -9.63 -3.80 4.97
CA GLY A 254 -9.55 -4.55 6.22
C GLY A 254 -10.70 -5.49 6.51
N SER A 255 -11.55 -5.76 5.51
CA SER A 255 -12.62 -6.73 5.61
C SER A 255 -12.63 -7.68 4.41
N TYR A 256 -12.78 -8.98 4.66
CA TYR A 256 -13.03 -9.92 3.57
C TYR A 256 -14.42 -9.68 2.98
N THR A 257 -14.51 -9.84 1.65
CA THR A 257 -15.76 -9.69 0.90
C THR A 257 -16.29 -11.05 0.43
N ASN A 258 -17.56 -11.08 0.05
CA ASN A 258 -18.04 -12.13 -0.84
C ASN A 258 -17.20 -12.07 -2.14
N GLN A 259 -16.72 -13.23 -2.59
CA GLN A 259 -15.89 -13.31 -3.77
C GLN A 259 -16.71 -12.98 -5.01
N ILE A 260 -16.37 -11.89 -5.69
CA ILE A 260 -17.04 -11.43 -6.90
C ILE A 260 -16.00 -11.38 -8.01
N VAL A 261 -16.35 -11.95 -9.18
CA VAL A 261 -15.51 -11.90 -10.38
C VAL A 261 -15.77 -10.57 -11.11
N LEU A 262 -14.71 -9.84 -11.38
CA LEU A 262 -14.74 -8.51 -11.97
C LEU A 262 -13.83 -8.45 -13.21
N ASP A 263 -14.27 -7.75 -14.24
CA ASP A 263 -13.43 -7.39 -15.40
C ASP A 263 -12.67 -6.07 -15.16
N SER A 264 -13.20 -5.23 -14.29
CA SER A 264 -12.55 -3.98 -13.85
C SER A 264 -13.02 -3.59 -12.44
N LEU A 265 -12.24 -2.74 -11.77
CA LEU A 265 -12.47 -2.30 -10.40
C LEU A 265 -12.25 -0.79 -10.30
N ASP A 266 -13.25 -0.08 -9.78
CA ASP A 266 -13.12 1.35 -9.46
C ASP A 266 -12.44 1.49 -8.09
N VAL A 267 -11.38 2.31 -8.05
CA VAL A 267 -10.59 2.58 -6.84
C VAL A 267 -10.56 4.10 -6.62
N HIS A 268 -11.32 4.56 -5.63
CA HIS A 268 -11.37 5.97 -5.27
C HIS A 268 -10.19 6.36 -4.39
N VAL A 269 -9.91 7.68 -4.30
CA VAL A 269 -8.84 8.20 -3.46
C VAL A 269 -8.99 7.71 -2.02
N GLY A 270 -7.91 7.16 -1.47
CA GLY A 270 -7.87 6.61 -0.11
C GLY A 270 -8.37 5.18 0.03
N GLN A 271 -9.00 4.60 -0.99
CA GLN A 271 -9.49 3.22 -0.94
C GLN A 271 -8.41 2.19 -1.25
N SER A 272 -8.54 1.01 -0.62
CA SER A 272 -7.69 -0.16 -0.84
C SER A 272 -8.54 -1.41 -1.05
N TYR A 273 -8.15 -2.21 -2.05
CA TYR A 273 -8.79 -3.48 -2.38
C TYR A 273 -7.75 -4.58 -2.57
N SER A 274 -8.14 -5.83 -2.32
CA SER A 274 -7.35 -6.99 -2.73
C SER A 274 -8.13 -7.83 -3.71
N VAL A 275 -7.47 -8.16 -4.82
CA VAL A 275 -8.01 -9.05 -5.85
C VAL A 275 -7.07 -10.22 -6.10
N LEU A 276 -7.65 -11.39 -6.39
CA LEU A 276 -6.92 -12.55 -6.89
C LEU A 276 -6.96 -12.55 -8.41
N VAL A 277 -5.80 -12.77 -9.03
CA VAL A 277 -5.64 -12.90 -10.47
C VAL A 277 -4.94 -14.21 -10.76
N THR A 278 -5.57 -15.04 -11.58
CA THR A 278 -4.96 -16.29 -12.06
C THR A 278 -4.33 -16.05 -13.42
N ALA A 279 -3.04 -16.35 -13.56
CA ALA A 279 -2.32 -16.24 -14.81
C ALA A 279 -2.69 -17.42 -15.75
N ASN A 280 -3.89 -17.39 -16.31
CA ASN A 280 -4.48 -18.48 -17.10
C ASN A 280 -4.37 -18.28 -18.62
N GLN A 281 -3.70 -17.23 -19.06
CA GLN A 281 -3.48 -16.92 -20.47
C GLN A 281 -2.17 -17.53 -20.99
N ASP A 282 -1.94 -17.44 -22.31
CA ASP A 282 -0.68 -17.86 -22.91
C ASP A 282 0.46 -16.93 -22.46
N GLU A 283 1.70 -17.46 -22.51
CA GLU A 283 2.89 -16.71 -22.12
C GLU A 283 3.07 -15.49 -23.03
N ALA A 284 2.88 -14.32 -22.49
CA ALA A 284 3.02 -13.03 -23.15
C ALA A 284 3.04 -11.90 -22.13
N ASP A 285 3.37 -10.71 -22.57
CA ASP A 285 3.18 -9.51 -21.78
C ASP A 285 1.71 -9.07 -21.86
N TYR A 286 1.11 -8.86 -20.69
CA TYR A 286 -0.25 -8.35 -20.56
C TYR A 286 -0.24 -6.98 -19.91
N TYR A 287 -1.07 -6.10 -20.43
CA TYR A 287 -1.14 -4.75 -19.93
C TYR A 287 -2.20 -4.65 -18.85
N GLY A 288 -1.81 -4.16 -17.69
CA GLY A 288 -2.72 -3.59 -16.72
C GLY A 288 -2.90 -2.11 -17.02
N GLY A 289 -4.09 -1.61 -16.87
CA GLY A 289 -4.35 -0.21 -17.20
C GLY A 289 -5.34 0.42 -16.24
N PHE A 290 -5.23 1.74 -16.15
CA PHE A 290 -6.21 2.57 -15.47
C PHE A 290 -6.89 3.48 -16.47
N VAL A 291 -8.18 3.65 -16.25
CA VAL A 291 -8.96 4.71 -16.89
C VAL A 291 -9.38 5.65 -15.77
N ILE A 292 -9.18 6.95 -15.96
CA ILE A 292 -9.70 7.95 -15.02
C ILE A 292 -11.23 7.89 -15.11
N THR A 293 -11.88 7.61 -13.99
CA THR A 293 -13.32 7.70 -13.87
C THR A 293 -13.66 9.16 -13.56
N MET A 294 -14.11 9.90 -14.56
CA MET A 294 -14.52 11.28 -14.36
C MET A 294 -15.91 11.33 -13.71
N THR A 295 -16.04 12.10 -12.64
CA THR A 295 -17.35 12.55 -12.19
C THR A 295 -17.93 13.60 -13.17
N PRO A 296 -19.27 13.70 -13.33
CA PRO A 296 -19.92 14.58 -14.31
C PRO A 296 -19.67 16.08 -14.14
N LEU A 297 -18.94 16.51 -13.13
CA LEU A 297 -18.71 17.92 -12.82
C LEU A 297 -17.60 18.60 -13.65
N TRP A 298 -16.91 17.86 -14.55
CA TRP A 298 -15.83 18.42 -15.35
C TRP A 298 -16.22 18.45 -16.84
N PRO A 299 -16.36 19.63 -17.43
CA PRO A 299 -16.58 19.74 -18.87
C PRO A 299 -15.27 19.55 -19.63
N LYS A 300 -15.28 18.59 -20.53
CA LYS A 300 -14.38 18.35 -21.66
C LYS A 300 -13.03 17.66 -21.42
N GLY A 301 -13.00 16.38 -21.76
CA GLY A 301 -11.99 15.84 -22.66
C GLY A 301 -10.57 15.70 -22.14
N TYR A 302 -10.36 15.09 -20.98
CA TYR A 302 -9.02 14.61 -20.66
C TYR A 302 -8.83 13.20 -21.21
N TYR A 303 -7.81 13.03 -22.04
CA TYR A 303 -7.45 11.74 -22.63
C TYR A 303 -6.98 10.81 -21.56
N ALA A 304 -7.60 9.64 -21.46
CA ALA A 304 -7.16 8.55 -20.60
C ALA A 304 -5.72 8.19 -20.95
N THR A 305 -4.80 8.51 -20.06
CA THR A 305 -3.43 8.05 -20.19
C THR A 305 -3.41 6.58 -19.86
N LYS A 306 -3.18 5.75 -20.87
CA LYS A 306 -3.10 4.30 -20.73
C LYS A 306 -1.80 3.95 -20.06
N ILE A 307 -1.83 3.59 -18.78
CA ILE A 307 -0.65 3.08 -18.09
C ILE A 307 -0.55 1.58 -18.39
N GLN A 308 0.60 1.14 -18.84
CA GLN A 308 0.83 -0.23 -19.26
C GLN A 308 1.50 -1.04 -18.15
N PHE A 309 0.96 -2.21 -17.91
CA PHE A 309 1.44 -3.22 -16.99
C PHE A 309 2.06 -4.35 -17.80
N TYR A 310 3.29 -4.73 -17.52
CA TYR A 310 3.90 -5.89 -18.14
C TYR A 310 3.85 -7.05 -17.16
N LEU A 311 3.11 -8.11 -17.50
CA LEU A 311 3.28 -9.42 -16.90
C LEU A 311 4.33 -10.13 -17.77
N SER A 312 5.58 -10.11 -17.35
CA SER A 312 6.66 -10.71 -18.14
C SER A 312 6.77 -12.21 -17.87
N ARG A 313 7.23 -12.93 -18.89
CA ARG A 313 7.56 -14.35 -18.83
C ARG A 313 8.64 -14.59 -17.77
N ALA A 314 8.39 -15.51 -16.84
CA ALA A 314 9.46 -16.06 -16.03
C ALA A 314 10.37 -16.86 -16.97
N LEU A 315 11.60 -16.42 -17.18
CA LEU A 315 12.63 -17.24 -17.81
C LEU A 315 12.79 -18.50 -16.95
N SER A 316 12.38 -19.66 -17.49
CA SER A 316 12.64 -20.92 -16.82
C SER A 316 14.15 -21.09 -16.75
N GLN A 317 14.69 -21.50 -15.61
CA GLN A 317 16.12 -21.80 -15.45
C GLN A 317 16.64 -22.87 -16.44
N MET A 318 15.78 -23.49 -17.24
CA MET A 318 16.12 -24.47 -18.26
C MET A 318 16.60 -23.86 -19.59
N ASP A 319 16.24 -22.60 -19.88
CA ASP A 319 16.65 -21.97 -21.16
C ASP A 319 18.12 -21.46 -21.13
N LEU A 320 18.74 -21.41 -19.94
CA LEU A 320 20.15 -20.99 -19.78
C LEU A 320 21.17 -22.11 -19.99
N ILE A 321 20.73 -23.38 -20.10
CA ILE A 321 21.61 -24.55 -20.26
C ILE A 321 21.77 -24.97 -21.74
N LEU A 322 20.98 -24.44 -22.64
CA LEU A 322 20.99 -24.80 -24.06
C LEU A 322 21.63 -23.75 -24.99
N SER A 323 22.24 -22.69 -24.42
CA SER A 323 22.93 -21.64 -25.20
C SER A 323 24.44 -21.52 -24.91
N THR A 324 25.07 -22.58 -24.40
CA THR A 324 26.55 -22.70 -24.35
C THR A 324 27.07 -23.82 -25.26
#